data_90ffed725ccae71cdc5c51e959e56aa2
#
_entry.id   90ffed725ccae71cdc5c51e959e56aa2
#
_cell.length_a   1.000
_cell.length_b   1.000
_cell.length_c   1.000
_cell.angle_alpha   90.00
_cell.angle_beta   90.00
_cell.angle_gamma   90.00
#
_symmetry.space_group_name_H-M   'P 1'
#
loop_
_entity.id
_entity.type
_entity.pdbx_description
1 polymer ?
#
loop_
_entity_poly.entity_id
_entity_poly.type
_entity_poly.pdbx_seq_one_letter_code
_entity_poly.pdbx_strand_id
1 'polypeptide(L)'
;DDPVTIVRGFARETLHFRITACDTHKDKYKRLYDLVKRYKTGIIYCSTRKKVEQVYEALSEFGLSVTAYHAGMTDEQREEAQNAFMNRHADIVIATNAFGMGIDRADVRFVAHFEIPGSVEAYYQEAGRAGRDGEEAYCELLFNHADLRTQEFFIEGVNPGIPLIVELYELLRKHCSAE
;
A
#
# COMPACT_ATOMS: atom_id res chain seq x y z
N ASP A 1 -2.09 35.24 -28.45
CA ASP A 1 -3.06 34.63 -27.49
C ASP A 1 -2.25 34.11 -26.32
N ASP A 2 -2.32 34.80 -25.18
CA ASP A 2 -1.69 34.32 -23.97
C ASP A 2 -2.51 33.13 -23.40
N PRO A 3 -1.88 31.96 -23.10
CA PRO A 3 -2.60 30.84 -22.58
C PRO A 3 -3.11 31.14 -21.16
N VAL A 4 -4.38 30.88 -20.91
CA VAL A 4 -4.96 30.96 -19.56
C VAL A 4 -4.49 29.76 -18.76
N THR A 5 -3.59 29.97 -17.82
CA THR A 5 -3.13 28.94 -16.91
C THR A 5 -4.08 28.83 -15.72
N ILE A 6 -4.86 27.73 -15.64
CA ILE A 6 -5.74 27.44 -14.50
C ILE A 6 -4.99 26.46 -13.59
N VAL A 7 -4.48 26.94 -12.45
CA VAL A 7 -3.94 26.07 -11.38
C VAL A 7 -5.07 25.78 -10.41
N ARG A 8 -5.64 24.57 -10.46
CA ARG A 8 -6.51 24.07 -9.38
C ARG A 8 -5.65 23.35 -8.36
N GLY A 9 -5.91 23.62 -7.08
CA GLY A 9 -5.23 22.90 -5.99
C GLY A 9 -5.42 21.40 -6.11
N PHE A 10 -4.38 20.62 -5.78
CA PHE A 10 -4.41 19.14 -5.80
C PHE A 10 -5.16 18.54 -4.60
N ALA A 11 -5.68 19.37 -3.69
CA ALA A 11 -6.41 18.92 -2.52
C ALA A 11 -7.78 18.36 -2.93
N ARG A 12 -8.02 17.08 -2.63
CA ARG A 12 -9.33 16.45 -2.79
C ARG A 12 -10.08 16.61 -1.46
N GLU A 13 -11.04 17.53 -1.42
CA GLU A 13 -11.80 17.90 -0.21
C GLU A 13 -12.58 16.72 0.39
N THR A 14 -12.97 15.76 -0.45
CA THR A 14 -13.70 14.53 -0.05
C THR A 14 -12.80 13.41 0.48
N LEU A 15 -11.49 13.63 0.57
CA LEU A 15 -10.54 12.62 1.02
C LEU A 15 -10.00 12.95 2.42
N HIS A 16 -10.42 12.17 3.41
CA HIS A 16 -10.09 12.39 4.81
C HIS A 16 -8.89 11.54 5.24
N PHE A 17 -7.82 12.19 5.69
CA PHE A 17 -6.62 11.52 6.18
C PHE A 17 -6.62 11.40 7.70
N ARG A 18 -6.25 10.22 8.19
CA ARG A 18 -6.11 9.93 9.61
C ARG A 18 -4.87 9.07 9.88
N ILE A 19 -4.23 9.33 11.02
CA ILE A 19 -3.21 8.44 11.58
C ILE A 19 -3.77 7.93 12.91
N THR A 20 -3.85 6.61 13.06
CA THR A 20 -4.31 5.97 14.29
C THR A 20 -3.13 5.23 14.92
N ALA A 21 -2.72 5.65 16.12
CA ALA A 21 -1.72 4.94 16.90
C ALA A 21 -2.28 3.59 17.37
N CYS A 22 -1.53 2.53 17.16
CA CYS A 22 -1.85 1.16 17.54
C CYS A 22 -0.67 0.60 18.32
N ASP A 23 -0.85 0.28 19.59
CA ASP A 23 0.23 -0.24 20.44
C ASP A 23 0.55 -1.69 20.11
N THR A 24 -0.44 -2.44 19.64
CA THR A 24 -0.30 -3.86 19.30
C THR A 24 -0.85 -4.19 17.91
N HIS A 25 -0.43 -5.32 17.35
CA HIS A 25 -1.06 -5.85 16.14
C HIS A 25 -2.56 -6.12 16.33
N LYS A 26 -2.97 -6.52 17.53
CA LYS A 26 -4.40 -6.75 17.83
C LYS A 26 -5.22 -5.47 17.66
N ASP A 27 -4.67 -4.33 18.05
CA ASP A 27 -5.34 -3.04 17.88
C ASP A 27 -5.49 -2.70 16.39
N LYS A 28 -4.45 -2.98 15.58
CA LYS A 28 -4.52 -2.81 14.12
C LYS A 28 -5.64 -3.67 13.50
N TYR A 29 -5.71 -4.97 13.84
CA TYR A 29 -6.76 -5.84 13.33
C TYR A 29 -8.16 -5.39 13.76
N LYS A 30 -8.32 -4.99 15.03
CA LYS A 30 -9.59 -4.42 15.51
C LYS A 30 -9.97 -3.19 14.70
N ARG A 31 -9.01 -2.28 14.48
CA ARG A 31 -9.28 -1.06 13.71
C ARG A 31 -9.61 -1.35 12.26
N LEU A 32 -8.92 -2.30 11.59
CA LEU A 32 -9.28 -2.76 10.25
C LEU A 32 -10.71 -3.30 10.18
N TYR A 33 -11.08 -4.14 11.13
CA TYR A 33 -12.44 -4.67 11.22
C TYR A 33 -13.48 -3.55 11.32
N ASP A 34 -13.24 -2.54 12.16
CA ASP A 34 -14.12 -1.38 12.29
C ASP A 34 -14.22 -0.59 10.96
N LEU A 35 -13.11 -0.39 10.26
CA LEU A 35 -13.09 0.27 8.96
C LEU A 35 -13.91 -0.50 7.93
N VAL A 36 -13.68 -1.81 7.80
CA VAL A 36 -14.41 -2.66 6.86
C VAL A 36 -15.90 -2.66 7.16
N LYS A 37 -16.29 -2.79 8.43
CA LYS A 37 -17.70 -2.75 8.83
C LYS A 37 -18.36 -1.43 8.51
N ARG A 38 -17.64 -0.32 8.67
CA ARG A 38 -18.18 1.03 8.46
C ARG A 38 -18.27 1.39 6.99
N TYR A 39 -17.21 1.15 6.21
CA TYR A 39 -17.07 1.67 4.85
C TYR A 39 -17.26 0.62 3.77
N LYS A 40 -17.17 -0.64 4.11
CA LYS A 40 -17.39 -1.84 3.29
C LYS A 40 -16.41 -2.03 2.14
N THR A 41 -16.22 -1.06 1.24
CA THR A 41 -15.36 -1.18 0.06
C THR A 41 -14.02 -0.49 0.29
N GLY A 42 -12.91 -1.23 0.16
CA GLY A 42 -11.60 -0.63 0.45
C GLY A 42 -10.38 -1.40 -0.03
N ILE A 43 -9.25 -0.74 0.14
CA ILE A 43 -7.92 -1.29 -0.15
C ILE A 43 -7.11 -1.26 1.16
N ILE A 44 -6.45 -2.36 1.49
CA ILE A 44 -5.56 -2.47 2.65
C ILE A 44 -4.15 -2.72 2.14
N TYR A 45 -3.25 -1.77 2.32
CA TYR A 45 -1.85 -1.89 1.94
C TYR A 45 -1.01 -2.46 3.08
N CYS A 46 -0.17 -3.44 2.75
CA CYS A 46 0.80 -4.06 3.64
C CYS A 46 2.20 -3.99 3.02
N SER A 47 3.23 -3.87 3.85
CA SER A 47 4.62 -3.72 3.40
C SER A 47 5.22 -5.02 2.85
N THR A 48 4.71 -6.18 3.24
CA THR A 48 5.26 -7.48 2.85
C THR A 48 4.19 -8.47 2.39
N ARG A 49 4.57 -9.43 1.52
CA ARG A 49 3.71 -10.54 1.08
C ARG A 49 3.16 -11.34 2.26
N LYS A 50 4.03 -11.69 3.20
CA LYS A 50 3.64 -12.41 4.42
C LYS A 50 2.58 -11.67 5.22
N LYS A 51 2.66 -10.34 5.29
CA LYS A 51 1.66 -9.54 6.00
C LYS A 51 0.34 -9.50 5.24
N VAL A 52 0.36 -9.44 3.90
CA VAL A 52 -0.85 -9.57 3.08
C VAL A 52 -1.58 -10.86 3.40
N GLU A 53 -0.88 -12.00 3.39
CA GLU A 53 -1.47 -13.31 3.70
C GLU A 53 -2.08 -13.35 5.10
N GLN A 54 -1.33 -12.88 6.12
CA GLN A 54 -1.82 -12.84 7.50
C GLN A 54 -3.07 -11.99 7.69
N VAL A 55 -3.13 -10.82 7.04
CA VAL A 55 -4.29 -9.93 7.11
C VAL A 55 -5.46 -10.52 6.34
N TYR A 56 -5.20 -11.15 5.19
CA TYR A 56 -6.20 -11.86 4.39
C TYR A 56 -6.84 -13.00 5.18
N GLU A 57 -6.04 -13.88 5.79
CA GLU A 57 -6.54 -14.98 6.62
C GLU A 57 -7.43 -14.47 7.76
N ALA A 58 -6.92 -13.49 8.52
CA ALA A 58 -7.63 -12.93 9.65
C ALA A 58 -8.98 -12.28 9.26
N LEU A 59 -9.04 -11.54 8.15
CA LEU A 59 -10.30 -10.93 7.71
C LEU A 59 -11.26 -11.94 7.08
N SER A 60 -10.73 -12.98 6.41
CA SER A 60 -11.52 -14.08 5.86
C SER A 60 -12.22 -14.89 6.96
N GLU A 61 -11.54 -15.16 8.09
CA GLU A 61 -12.12 -15.83 9.25
C GLU A 61 -13.32 -15.09 9.85
N PHE A 62 -13.38 -13.77 9.69
CA PHE A 62 -14.55 -12.98 10.07
C PHE A 62 -15.67 -12.98 9.03
N GLY A 63 -15.57 -13.78 7.96
CA GLY A 63 -16.57 -13.90 6.90
C GLY A 63 -16.68 -12.65 6.02
N LEU A 64 -15.62 -11.85 5.93
CA LEU A 64 -15.57 -10.67 5.08
C LEU A 64 -15.21 -11.06 3.64
N SER A 65 -15.79 -10.33 2.67
CA SER A 65 -15.53 -10.53 1.24
C SER A 65 -14.19 -9.88 0.85
N VAL A 66 -13.12 -10.64 0.94
CA VAL A 66 -11.74 -10.17 0.75
C VAL A 66 -11.00 -10.93 -0.34
N THR A 67 -10.02 -10.29 -0.97
CA THR A 67 -9.05 -10.91 -1.87
C THR A 67 -7.65 -10.42 -1.56
N ALA A 68 -6.62 -11.22 -1.86
CA ALA A 68 -5.23 -10.88 -1.66
C ALA A 68 -4.53 -10.61 -3.00
N TYR A 69 -3.56 -9.66 -3.02
CA TYR A 69 -2.77 -9.36 -4.21
C TYR A 69 -1.32 -9.00 -3.85
N HIS A 70 -0.36 -9.75 -4.37
CA HIS A 70 1.06 -9.41 -4.22
C HIS A 70 1.92 -10.06 -5.33
N ALA A 71 3.14 -9.57 -5.51
CA ALA A 71 4.06 -10.02 -6.56
C ALA A 71 4.56 -11.48 -6.42
N GLY A 72 4.24 -12.17 -5.32
CA GLY A 72 4.54 -13.61 -5.14
C GLY A 72 3.49 -14.55 -5.73
N MET A 73 2.34 -14.01 -6.16
CA MET A 73 1.28 -14.76 -6.83
C MET A 73 1.60 -14.95 -8.31
N THR A 74 1.03 -16.01 -8.93
CA THR A 74 1.11 -16.19 -10.39
C THR A 74 0.34 -15.08 -11.12
N ASP A 75 0.57 -14.95 -12.41
CA ASP A 75 -0.15 -13.94 -13.21
C ASP A 75 -1.65 -14.19 -13.21
N GLU A 76 -2.06 -15.45 -13.31
CA GLU A 76 -3.45 -15.87 -13.27
C GLU A 76 -4.10 -15.54 -11.92
N GLN A 77 -3.42 -15.83 -10.81
CA GLN A 77 -3.92 -15.50 -9.46
C GLN A 77 -4.07 -13.99 -9.27
N ARG A 78 -3.13 -13.20 -9.79
CA ARG A 78 -3.20 -11.74 -9.73
C ARG A 78 -4.36 -11.18 -10.55
N GLU A 79 -4.56 -11.72 -11.75
CA GLU A 79 -5.67 -11.35 -12.61
C GLU A 79 -7.02 -11.71 -11.96
N GLU A 80 -7.15 -12.90 -11.40
CA GLU A 80 -8.34 -13.34 -10.69
C GLU A 80 -8.66 -12.43 -9.50
N ALA A 81 -7.67 -12.13 -8.66
CA ALA A 81 -7.83 -11.25 -7.51
C ALA A 81 -8.23 -9.82 -7.92
N GLN A 82 -7.59 -9.29 -8.97
CA GLN A 82 -7.93 -8.00 -9.53
C GLN A 82 -9.34 -7.97 -10.09
N ASN A 83 -9.72 -8.98 -10.86
CA ASN A 83 -11.05 -9.10 -11.44
C ASN A 83 -12.12 -9.26 -10.35
N ALA A 84 -11.84 -10.04 -9.30
CA ALA A 84 -12.75 -10.18 -8.17
C ALA A 84 -13.02 -8.82 -7.50
N PHE A 85 -12.01 -8.01 -7.29
CA PHE A 85 -12.17 -6.67 -6.73
C PHE A 85 -12.86 -5.72 -7.69
N MET A 86 -12.44 -5.66 -8.97
CA MET A 86 -13.03 -4.74 -9.96
C MET A 86 -14.48 -5.03 -10.26
N ASN A 87 -14.86 -6.31 -10.32
CA ASN A 87 -16.23 -6.77 -10.62
C ASN A 87 -17.11 -6.88 -9.36
N ARG A 88 -16.66 -6.37 -8.21
CA ARG A 88 -17.40 -6.36 -6.93
C ARG A 88 -17.73 -7.75 -6.38
N HIS A 89 -16.97 -8.78 -6.78
CA HIS A 89 -17.02 -10.11 -6.16
C HIS A 89 -16.23 -10.12 -4.83
N ALA A 90 -15.26 -9.22 -4.67
CA ALA A 90 -14.61 -8.92 -3.42
C ALA A 90 -14.80 -7.43 -3.08
N ASP A 91 -15.15 -7.15 -1.83
CA ASP A 91 -15.35 -5.79 -1.33
C ASP A 91 -14.02 -5.15 -0.92
N ILE A 92 -13.09 -5.97 -0.45
CA ILE A 92 -11.80 -5.53 0.07
C ILE A 92 -10.68 -6.25 -0.69
N VAL A 93 -9.65 -5.50 -1.06
CA VAL A 93 -8.38 -6.07 -1.50
C VAL A 93 -7.28 -5.77 -0.49
N ILE A 94 -6.52 -6.79 -0.13
CA ILE A 94 -5.36 -6.68 0.75
C ILE A 94 -4.13 -6.88 -0.14
N ALA A 95 -3.24 -5.89 -0.19
CA ALA A 95 -2.19 -5.90 -1.20
C ALA A 95 -0.88 -5.27 -0.73
N THR A 96 0.21 -5.60 -1.43
CA THR A 96 1.43 -4.79 -1.41
C THR A 96 1.30 -3.64 -2.41
N ASN A 97 2.29 -2.74 -2.46
CA ASN A 97 2.40 -1.66 -3.44
C ASN A 97 2.39 -2.13 -4.91
N ALA A 98 2.54 -3.44 -5.16
CA ALA A 98 2.38 -4.03 -6.49
C ALA A 98 0.95 -3.89 -7.04
N PHE A 99 -0.05 -3.71 -6.17
CA PHE A 99 -1.44 -3.47 -6.54
C PHE A 99 -1.66 -1.99 -6.81
N GLY A 100 -1.69 -1.62 -8.06
CA GLY A 100 -1.82 -0.19 -8.34
C GLY A 100 -2.06 0.16 -9.79
N MET A 101 -1.29 -0.36 -10.73
CA MET A 101 -1.48 -0.07 -12.14
C MET A 101 -2.78 -0.70 -12.66
N GLY A 102 -3.61 0.11 -13.33
CA GLY A 102 -4.87 -0.37 -13.91
C GLY A 102 -6.03 -0.53 -12.92
N ILE A 103 -5.88 -0.13 -11.66
CA ILE A 103 -6.99 -0.15 -10.70
C ILE A 103 -7.78 1.16 -10.80
N ASP A 104 -8.97 1.06 -11.36
CA ASP A 104 -9.89 2.19 -11.53
C ASP A 104 -11.30 1.86 -11.00
N ARG A 105 -11.36 1.36 -9.77
CA ARG A 105 -12.61 1.19 -9.05
C ARG A 105 -12.96 2.49 -8.33
N ALA A 106 -14.00 3.17 -8.81
CA ALA A 106 -14.35 4.51 -8.35
C ALA A 106 -14.94 4.55 -6.93
N ASP A 107 -15.68 3.51 -6.54
CA ASP A 107 -16.43 3.41 -5.27
C ASP A 107 -15.60 2.89 -4.09
N VAL A 108 -14.30 3.06 -4.10
CA VAL A 108 -13.43 2.74 -2.96
C VAL A 108 -13.67 3.76 -1.84
N ARG A 109 -14.23 3.31 -0.71
CA ARG A 109 -14.60 4.17 0.41
C ARG A 109 -13.49 4.35 1.45
N PHE A 110 -12.53 3.43 1.51
CA PHE A 110 -11.35 3.62 2.35
C PHE A 110 -10.09 3.02 1.75
N VAL A 111 -8.96 3.61 2.11
CA VAL A 111 -7.62 3.04 1.94
C VAL A 111 -6.98 2.99 3.32
N ALA A 112 -6.59 1.79 3.77
CA ALA A 112 -5.88 1.61 5.02
C ALA A 112 -4.45 1.16 4.76
N HIS A 113 -3.49 1.76 5.46
CA HIS A 113 -2.11 1.29 5.49
C HIS A 113 -1.89 0.56 6.81
N PHE A 114 -1.71 -0.75 6.74
CA PHE A 114 -1.47 -1.59 7.91
C PHE A 114 -0.12 -1.32 8.54
N GLU A 115 0.85 -0.94 7.72
CA GLU A 115 2.21 -0.53 8.11
C GLU A 115 2.56 0.77 7.37
N ILE A 116 3.62 1.45 7.83
CA ILE A 116 4.10 2.68 7.21
C ILE A 116 4.53 2.41 5.77
N PRO A 117 4.04 3.16 4.78
CA PRO A 117 4.50 3.06 3.39
C PRO A 117 5.95 3.51 3.22
N GLY A 118 6.59 3.10 2.12
CA GLY A 118 8.01 3.38 1.87
C GLY A 118 8.37 4.85 1.66
N SER A 119 7.41 5.67 1.28
CA SER A 119 7.58 7.13 1.14
C SER A 119 6.25 7.86 1.27
N VAL A 120 6.31 9.19 1.44
CA VAL A 120 5.13 10.05 1.46
C VAL A 120 4.43 10.07 0.11
N GLU A 121 5.19 10.02 -0.98
CA GLU A 121 4.68 9.95 -2.35
C GLU A 121 3.89 8.66 -2.58
N ALA A 122 4.44 7.51 -2.14
CA ALA A 122 3.75 6.23 -2.19
C ALA A 122 2.44 6.28 -1.40
N TYR A 123 2.48 6.80 -0.17
CA TYR A 123 1.28 6.99 0.66
C TYR A 123 0.21 7.80 -0.07
N TYR A 124 0.61 8.93 -0.66
CA TYR A 124 -0.33 9.81 -1.37
C TYR A 124 -0.91 9.17 -2.64
N GLN A 125 -0.09 8.46 -3.41
CA GLN A 125 -0.54 7.74 -4.60
C GLN A 125 -1.50 6.60 -4.28
N GLU A 126 -1.22 5.85 -3.21
CA GLU A 126 -2.04 4.74 -2.73
C GLU A 126 -3.36 5.26 -2.13
N ALA A 127 -3.31 6.27 -1.29
CA ALA A 127 -4.47 6.95 -0.72
C ALA A 127 -5.37 7.57 -1.80
N GLY A 128 -4.79 8.12 -2.86
CA GLY A 128 -5.49 8.73 -3.99
C GLY A 128 -6.39 7.78 -4.79
N ARG A 129 -6.38 6.47 -4.49
CA ARG A 129 -7.29 5.49 -5.09
C ARG A 129 -8.69 5.52 -4.49
N ALA A 130 -8.84 6.07 -3.29
CA ALA A 130 -10.13 6.22 -2.64
C ALA A 130 -10.96 7.36 -3.24
N GLY A 131 -12.29 7.22 -3.28
CA GLY A 131 -13.25 8.26 -3.61
C GLY A 131 -13.09 8.88 -5.00
N ARG A 132 -12.74 8.11 -6.03
CA ARG A 132 -12.57 8.65 -7.39
C ARG A 132 -13.89 9.10 -8.03
N ASP A 133 -15.00 8.66 -7.48
CA ASP A 133 -16.35 9.13 -7.84
C ASP A 133 -16.73 10.49 -7.25
N GLY A 134 -15.85 11.10 -6.43
CA GLY A 134 -16.08 12.37 -5.78
C GLY A 134 -16.82 12.27 -4.44
N GLU A 135 -17.20 11.08 -4.03
CA GLU A 135 -17.82 10.84 -2.73
C GLU A 135 -16.79 10.78 -1.59
N GLU A 136 -17.26 10.99 -0.37
CA GLU A 136 -16.43 10.92 0.84
C GLU A 136 -15.67 9.61 0.95
N ALA A 137 -14.38 9.69 1.18
CA ALA A 137 -13.52 8.53 1.36
C ALA A 137 -12.45 8.79 2.44
N TYR A 138 -11.95 7.72 3.04
CA TYR A 138 -11.11 7.78 4.24
C TYR A 138 -9.78 7.07 4.02
N CYS A 139 -8.70 7.75 4.33
CA CYS A 139 -7.35 7.20 4.26
C CYS A 139 -6.78 7.11 5.67
N GLU A 140 -6.48 5.91 6.12
CA GLU A 140 -6.03 5.69 7.50
C GLU A 140 -4.71 4.93 7.57
N LEU A 141 -3.72 5.54 8.21
CA LEU A 141 -2.46 4.88 8.56
C LEU A 141 -2.55 4.31 9.96
N LEU A 142 -2.42 2.98 10.09
CA LEU A 142 -2.36 2.27 11.37
C LEU A 142 -0.92 2.24 11.88
N PHE A 143 -0.54 3.29 12.58
CA PHE A 143 0.83 3.51 13.01
C PHE A 143 1.20 2.66 14.22
N ASN A 144 2.36 1.97 14.13
CA ASN A 144 3.03 1.36 15.27
C ASN A 144 4.52 1.65 15.19
N HIS A 145 5.17 1.96 16.31
CA HIS A 145 6.61 2.23 16.34
C HIS A 145 7.45 1.04 15.83
N ALA A 146 6.98 -0.19 15.97
CA ALA A 146 7.67 -1.36 15.44
C ALA A 146 7.76 -1.38 13.91
N ASP A 147 6.84 -0.68 13.21
CA ASP A 147 6.86 -0.60 11.75
C ASP A 147 8.08 0.15 11.22
N LEU A 148 8.64 1.07 12.01
CA LEU A 148 9.85 1.83 11.64
C LEU A 148 11.02 0.90 11.36
N ARG A 149 11.19 -0.18 12.12
CA ARG A 149 12.26 -1.17 11.89
C ARG A 149 12.15 -1.84 10.53
N THR A 150 10.92 -2.08 10.06
CA THR A 150 10.68 -2.64 8.73
C THR A 150 11.11 -1.66 7.64
N GLN A 151 10.83 -0.38 7.81
CA GLN A 151 11.24 0.66 6.88
C GLN A 151 12.75 0.90 6.92
N GLU A 152 13.36 0.93 8.10
CA GLU A 152 14.83 1.00 8.27
C GLU A 152 15.51 -0.14 7.51
N PHE A 153 15.03 -1.39 7.68
CA PHE A 153 15.55 -2.55 6.95
C PHE A 153 15.47 -2.38 5.42
N PHE A 154 14.36 -1.86 4.88
CA PHE A 154 14.24 -1.60 3.45
C PHE A 154 15.15 -0.47 2.98
N ILE A 155 15.28 0.61 3.75
CA ILE A 155 16.17 1.73 3.45
C ILE A 155 17.64 1.27 3.43
N GLU A 156 18.05 0.50 4.42
CA GLU A 156 19.41 -0.06 4.49
C GLU A 156 19.70 -1.02 3.33
N GLY A 157 18.71 -1.83 2.92
CA GLY A 157 18.83 -2.76 1.81
C GLY A 157 18.96 -2.07 0.44
N VAL A 158 18.36 -0.89 0.26
CA VAL A 158 18.43 -0.10 -0.98
C VAL A 158 19.64 0.85 -0.98
N ASN A 159 20.09 1.29 0.20
CA ASN A 159 21.24 2.18 0.36
C ASN A 159 22.39 1.44 1.06
N PRO A 160 23.18 0.66 0.33
CA PRO A 160 24.30 -0.07 0.92
C PRO A 160 25.28 0.90 1.55
N GLY A 161 25.77 0.55 2.72
CA GLY A 161 26.76 1.37 3.45
C GLY A 161 28.01 1.63 2.61
N ILE A 162 28.65 2.78 2.83
CA ILE A 162 29.89 3.18 2.12
C ILE A 162 30.94 2.06 2.04
N PRO A 163 31.19 1.23 3.08
CA PRO A 163 32.16 0.12 2.98
C PRO A 163 31.84 -0.87 1.85
N LEU A 164 30.58 -1.24 1.67
CA LEU A 164 30.15 -2.18 0.61
C LEU A 164 30.30 -1.55 -0.78
N ILE A 165 30.02 -0.26 -0.92
CA ILE A 165 30.22 0.49 -2.17
C ILE A 165 31.70 0.53 -2.54
N VAL A 166 32.57 0.78 -1.57
CA VAL A 166 34.02 0.80 -1.76
C VAL A 166 34.53 -0.59 -2.16
N GLU A 167 34.08 -1.65 -1.49
CA GLU A 167 34.44 -3.03 -1.83
C GLU A 167 34.03 -3.38 -3.25
N LEU A 168 32.79 -3.06 -3.64
CA LEU A 168 32.29 -3.27 -5.01
C LEU A 168 33.13 -2.48 -6.04
N TYR A 169 33.46 -1.22 -5.75
CA TYR A 169 34.31 -0.40 -6.62
C TYR A 169 35.71 -1.02 -6.81
N GLU A 170 36.34 -1.50 -5.74
CA GLU A 170 37.64 -2.15 -5.79
C GLU A 170 37.58 -3.45 -6.60
N LEU A 171 36.54 -4.25 -6.46
CA LEU A 171 36.31 -5.45 -7.25
C LEU A 171 36.16 -5.13 -8.75
N LEU A 172 35.34 -4.14 -9.09
CA LEU A 172 35.15 -3.72 -10.48
C LEU A 172 36.45 -3.17 -11.09
N ARG A 173 37.21 -2.36 -10.35
CA ARG A 173 38.49 -1.82 -10.80
C ARG A 173 39.51 -2.93 -11.13
N LYS A 174 39.57 -3.97 -10.28
CA LYS A 174 40.47 -5.12 -10.54
C LYS A 174 40.13 -5.90 -11.81
N HIS A 175 38.84 -5.99 -12.15
CA HIS A 175 38.39 -6.73 -13.35
C HIS A 175 38.42 -5.89 -14.63
N CYS A 176 38.20 -4.56 -14.53
CA CYS A 176 38.28 -3.66 -15.69
C CYS A 176 39.70 -3.20 -16.04
N SER A 177 40.68 -3.47 -15.17
CA SER A 177 42.11 -3.15 -15.45
C SER A 177 42.91 -4.32 -16.06
N ALA A 178 42.21 -5.38 -16.48
CA ALA A 178 42.79 -6.59 -17.06
C ALA A 178 42.61 -6.68 -18.59
N GLU A 179 42.25 -5.58 -19.26
CA GLU A 179 42.35 -5.32 -20.68
C GLU A 179 43.35 -4.15 -20.88
#